data_b4253be0e1c1f8341fed32500609a306
#
_entry.id   b4253be0e1c1f8341fed32500609a306
#
_cell.length_a   1.000
_cell.length_b   1.000
_cell.length_c   1.000
_cell.angle_alpha   90.00
_cell.angle_beta   90.00
_cell.angle_gamma   90.00
#
_symmetry.space_group_name_H-M   'P 1'
#
loop_
_entity.id
_entity.type
_entity.pdbx_description
1 polymer ?
#
loop_
_entity_poly.entity_id
_entity_poly.type
_entity_poly.pdbx_seq_one_letter_code
_entity_poly.pdbx_strand_id
1 'polypeptide(L)'
;GFQEDYMPDSYCAEALGQGLCGILTPADRLLIARSKGGSPVLTRLLGQAGILFDDIPLYEVKGSSVNDSSVNNSPANDSPADKTETLDYLTFASASGVRAYFERMDSIGMPSWLPDAKMVCIGDITARELERSGHKAHITASSYHIGGLVQAIIDHAALSSSKS
;
A
#
# COMPACT_ATOMS: atom_id res chain seq x y z
N GLY A 1 8.88 -21.26 -16.57
CA GLY A 1 8.85 -20.01 -15.81
C GLY A 1 10.00 -19.94 -14.83
N PHE A 2 10.33 -18.76 -14.35
CA PHE A 2 11.31 -18.61 -13.26
C PHE A 2 10.63 -18.96 -11.94
N GLN A 3 11.39 -19.56 -11.04
CA GLN A 3 10.99 -19.81 -9.67
C GLN A 3 11.83 -18.91 -8.76
N GLU A 4 11.24 -18.38 -7.71
CA GLU A 4 11.96 -17.58 -6.70
C GLU A 4 12.89 -18.49 -5.89
N ASP A 5 14.12 -18.04 -5.67
CA ASP A 5 15.11 -18.71 -4.81
C ASP A 5 14.91 -18.33 -3.33
N TYR A 6 14.33 -17.14 -3.08
CA TYR A 6 14.05 -16.63 -1.74
C TYR A 6 12.83 -15.71 -1.71
N MET A 7 11.94 -15.96 -0.77
CA MET A 7 10.81 -15.11 -0.44
C MET A 7 10.70 -14.96 1.10
N PRO A 8 10.66 -13.73 1.63
CA PRO A 8 10.52 -13.53 3.07
C PRO A 8 9.09 -13.82 3.54
N ASP A 9 8.92 -14.27 4.77
CA ASP A 9 7.60 -14.52 5.38
C ASP A 9 6.77 -13.23 5.53
N SER A 10 7.43 -12.09 5.65
CA SER A 10 6.79 -10.78 5.68
C SER A 10 7.13 -9.99 4.41
N TYR A 11 6.10 -9.58 3.66
CA TYR A 11 6.26 -8.86 2.38
C TYR A 11 6.64 -7.39 2.60
N CYS A 12 7.79 -7.14 3.20
CA CYS A 12 8.32 -5.79 3.40
C CYS A 12 9.81 -5.70 3.06
N ALA A 13 10.27 -4.48 2.75
CA ALA A 13 11.65 -4.21 2.36
C ALA A 13 12.67 -4.58 3.46
N GLU A 14 12.26 -4.50 4.73
CA GLU A 14 13.11 -4.85 5.87
C GLU A 14 13.34 -6.35 5.95
N ALA A 15 12.28 -7.17 5.91
CA ALA A 15 12.38 -8.63 5.95
C ALA A 15 13.14 -9.17 4.74
N LEU A 16 12.87 -8.61 3.53
CA LEU A 16 13.62 -8.96 2.33
C LEU A 16 15.11 -8.63 2.48
N GLY A 17 15.44 -7.43 2.96
CA GLY A 17 16.82 -7.00 3.16
C GLY A 17 17.57 -7.84 4.19
N GLN A 18 16.94 -8.14 5.32
CA GLN A 18 17.53 -8.99 6.37
C GLN A 18 17.80 -10.41 5.85
N GLY A 19 16.83 -11.01 5.15
CA GLY A 19 17.00 -12.33 4.59
C GLY A 19 18.09 -12.39 3.50
N LEU A 20 18.12 -11.42 2.60
CA LEU A 20 19.17 -11.32 1.58
C LEU A 20 20.56 -11.14 2.19
N CYS A 21 20.71 -10.36 3.26
CA CYS A 21 21.97 -10.23 3.99
C CYS A 21 22.42 -11.54 4.66
N GLY A 22 21.52 -12.48 4.91
CA GLY A 22 21.85 -13.82 5.41
C GLY A 22 22.25 -14.81 4.31
N ILE A 23 21.91 -14.54 3.05
CA ILE A 23 22.13 -15.45 1.91
C ILE A 23 23.29 -14.96 1.04
N LEU A 24 23.38 -13.64 0.80
CA LEU A 24 24.36 -13.03 -0.08
C LEU A 24 25.64 -12.66 0.67
N THR A 25 26.73 -12.61 -0.08
CA THR A 25 28.06 -12.22 0.39
C THR A 25 28.55 -10.97 -0.34
N PRO A 26 29.61 -10.29 0.12
CA PRO A 26 30.19 -9.16 -0.61
C PRO A 26 30.77 -9.50 -2.00
N ALA A 27 30.91 -10.79 -2.33
CA ALA A 27 31.31 -11.24 -3.67
C ALA A 27 30.14 -11.26 -4.66
N ASP A 28 28.91 -11.23 -4.17
CA ASP A 28 27.71 -11.24 -4.98
C ASP A 28 27.34 -9.83 -5.46
N ARG A 29 26.67 -9.76 -6.62
CA ARG A 29 26.14 -8.52 -7.17
C ARG A 29 24.66 -8.65 -7.41
N LEU A 30 23.88 -7.77 -6.78
CA LEU A 30 22.43 -7.79 -6.82
C LEU A 30 21.88 -6.72 -7.77
N LEU A 31 20.86 -7.06 -8.55
CA LEU A 31 20.06 -6.11 -9.30
C LEU A 31 18.72 -5.91 -8.60
N ILE A 32 18.43 -4.67 -8.20
CA ILE A 32 17.15 -4.30 -7.58
C ILE A 32 16.29 -3.63 -8.66
N ALA A 33 15.22 -4.30 -9.08
CA ALA A 33 14.26 -3.80 -10.05
C ALA A 33 12.96 -3.42 -9.33
N ARG A 34 12.68 -2.12 -9.15
CA ARG A 34 11.57 -1.64 -8.31
C ARG A 34 10.97 -0.32 -8.78
N SER A 35 9.94 0.17 -8.09
CA SER A 35 9.42 1.52 -8.31
C SER A 35 10.42 2.58 -7.82
N LYS A 36 10.45 3.74 -8.47
CA LYS A 36 11.30 4.89 -8.12
C LYS A 36 11.11 5.36 -6.67
N GLY A 37 9.89 5.27 -6.14
CA GLY A 37 9.56 5.62 -4.76
C GLY A 37 9.69 4.47 -3.75
N GLY A 38 10.43 3.41 -4.08
CA GLY A 38 10.63 2.25 -3.20
C GLY A 38 11.34 2.62 -1.90
N SER A 39 11.03 1.89 -0.81
CA SER A 39 11.60 2.14 0.52
C SER A 39 13.15 2.10 0.50
N PRO A 40 13.85 3.06 1.09
CA PRO A 40 15.31 3.06 1.18
C PRO A 40 15.87 2.01 2.16
N VAL A 41 15.02 1.32 2.90
CA VAL A 41 15.41 0.34 3.91
C VAL A 41 16.21 -0.80 3.29
N LEU A 42 15.76 -1.34 2.14
CA LEU A 42 16.45 -2.43 1.44
C LEU A 42 17.88 -2.05 1.06
N THR A 43 18.05 -0.95 0.35
CA THR A 43 19.39 -0.49 -0.11
C THR A 43 20.32 -0.12 1.04
N ARG A 44 19.77 0.42 2.14
CA ARG A 44 20.52 0.69 3.35
C ARG A 44 21.05 -0.60 4.00
N LEU A 45 20.22 -1.63 4.15
CA LEU A 45 20.62 -2.90 4.76
C LEU A 45 21.70 -3.61 3.93
N LEU A 46 21.50 -3.68 2.62
CA LEU A 46 22.47 -4.27 1.69
C LEU A 46 23.82 -3.54 1.72
N GLY A 47 23.79 -2.20 1.71
CA GLY A 47 24.99 -1.38 1.81
C GLY A 47 25.74 -1.54 3.15
N GLN A 48 25.02 -1.67 4.26
CA GLN A 48 25.60 -1.96 5.58
C GLN A 48 26.26 -3.36 5.64
N ALA A 49 25.71 -4.31 4.90
CA ALA A 49 26.27 -5.66 4.78
C ALA A 49 27.42 -5.76 3.72
N GLY A 50 27.74 -4.66 3.05
CA GLY A 50 28.78 -4.61 2.02
C GLY A 50 28.42 -5.32 0.71
N ILE A 51 27.13 -5.61 0.49
CA ILE A 51 26.64 -6.26 -0.72
C ILE A 51 26.57 -5.23 -1.84
N LEU A 52 27.17 -5.54 -2.99
CA LEU A 52 27.12 -4.69 -4.18
C LEU A 52 25.76 -4.81 -4.87
N PHE A 53 25.16 -3.68 -5.21
CA PHE A 53 23.87 -3.68 -5.92
C PHE A 53 23.76 -2.53 -6.93
N ASP A 54 22.97 -2.79 -7.98
CA ASP A 54 22.45 -1.78 -8.89
C ASP A 54 20.97 -1.60 -8.63
N ASP A 55 20.51 -0.36 -8.35
CA ASP A 55 19.10 -0.04 -8.09
C ASP A 55 18.48 0.63 -9.32
N ILE A 56 17.62 -0.10 -10.03
CA ILE A 56 17.02 0.35 -11.29
C ILE A 56 15.53 0.65 -11.09
N PRO A 57 15.12 1.92 -11.19
CA PRO A 57 13.70 2.26 -11.18
C PRO A 57 13.04 1.83 -12.49
N LEU A 58 12.13 0.84 -12.42
CA LEU A 58 11.38 0.35 -13.57
C LEU A 58 10.15 1.20 -13.89
N TYR A 59 9.54 1.79 -12.89
CA TYR A 59 8.33 2.60 -13.01
C TYR A 59 8.22 3.61 -11.88
N GLU A 60 7.43 4.65 -12.10
CA GLU A 60 7.06 5.65 -11.12
C GLU A 60 5.55 5.59 -10.90
N VAL A 61 5.12 5.50 -9.64
CA VAL A 61 3.71 5.61 -9.29
C VAL A 61 3.36 7.11 -9.25
N LYS A 62 2.53 7.54 -10.19
CA LYS A 62 1.98 8.89 -10.21
C LYS A 62 0.52 8.83 -9.78
N GLY A 63 0.08 9.75 -8.94
CA GLY A 63 -1.35 9.95 -8.71
C GLY A 63 -2.00 10.32 -10.05
N SER A 64 -3.02 9.58 -10.49
CA SER A 64 -3.77 9.97 -11.70
C SER A 64 -4.48 11.28 -11.45
N SER A 65 -4.21 12.28 -12.30
CA SER A 65 -5.07 13.46 -12.39
C SER A 65 -6.38 13.04 -13.07
N VAL A 66 -7.52 13.57 -12.62
CA VAL A 66 -8.87 13.26 -13.16
C VAL A 66 -9.00 13.60 -14.65
N ASN A 67 -8.03 14.28 -15.24
CA ASN A 67 -8.03 14.70 -16.65
C ASN A 67 -7.31 13.71 -17.58
N ASP A 68 -6.83 12.56 -17.10
CA ASP A 68 -6.21 11.58 -17.98
C ASP A 68 -7.29 10.61 -18.50
N SER A 69 -7.86 10.99 -19.64
CA SER A 69 -8.94 10.27 -20.36
C SER A 69 -8.51 8.88 -20.88
N SER A 70 -7.36 8.36 -20.48
CA SER A 70 -6.77 7.12 -20.98
C SER A 70 -6.96 5.90 -20.09
N VAL A 71 -7.62 6.03 -18.92
CA VAL A 71 -7.93 4.88 -18.07
C VAL A 71 -9.38 4.42 -18.32
N ASN A 72 -9.61 3.92 -19.52
CA ASN A 72 -10.80 3.14 -19.83
C ASN A 72 -10.62 1.73 -19.25
N ASN A 73 -11.24 1.44 -18.12
CA ASN A 73 -11.87 0.15 -17.77
C ASN A 73 -12.10 -0.01 -16.25
N SER A 74 -12.62 1.00 -15.61
CA SER A 74 -13.44 0.82 -14.42
C SER A 74 -14.67 1.72 -14.56
N PRO A 75 -15.86 1.27 -14.23
CA PRO A 75 -17.03 2.14 -14.11
C PRO A 75 -16.92 2.95 -12.81
N ALA A 76 -15.85 3.76 -12.70
CA ALA A 76 -15.82 4.85 -11.76
C ALA A 76 -16.50 6.00 -12.51
N ASN A 77 -17.76 6.21 -12.24
CA ASN A 77 -18.49 7.39 -12.65
C ASN A 77 -17.65 8.63 -12.32
N ASP A 78 -17.16 9.31 -13.37
CA ASP A 78 -16.60 10.67 -13.31
C ASP A 78 -17.73 11.71 -13.08
N SER A 79 -18.61 11.43 -12.14
CA SER A 79 -19.45 12.48 -11.58
C SER A 79 -18.75 12.99 -10.31
N PRO A 80 -18.66 14.31 -10.13
CA PRO A 80 -18.36 14.87 -8.83
C PRO A 80 -19.41 14.25 -7.89
N ALA A 81 -18.93 13.49 -6.90
CA ALA A 81 -19.73 12.67 -6.01
C ALA A 81 -21.04 13.37 -5.68
N ASP A 82 -22.13 12.85 -6.21
CA ASP A 82 -23.46 13.33 -5.90
C ASP A 82 -23.61 13.18 -4.38
N LYS A 83 -24.08 14.20 -3.73
CA LYS A 83 -23.97 14.50 -2.29
C LYS A 83 -24.73 13.52 -1.37
N THR A 84 -25.07 12.33 -1.83
CA THR A 84 -25.92 11.35 -1.13
C THR A 84 -25.31 9.96 -0.95
N GLU A 85 -24.13 9.67 -1.50
CA GLU A 85 -23.52 8.36 -1.29
C GLU A 85 -22.71 8.35 0.00
N THR A 86 -23.20 7.59 0.98
CA THR A 86 -22.44 7.23 2.17
C THR A 86 -21.56 6.01 1.84
N LEU A 87 -20.27 6.08 2.16
CA LEU A 87 -19.38 4.94 2.04
C LEU A 87 -19.14 4.32 3.41
N ASP A 88 -19.34 3.01 3.52
CA ASP A 88 -19.08 2.28 4.77
C ASP A 88 -17.59 2.04 5.00
N TYR A 89 -16.83 1.78 3.93
CA TYR A 89 -15.42 1.43 4.01
C TYR A 89 -14.57 2.15 2.96
N LEU A 90 -13.42 2.66 3.40
CA LEU A 90 -12.34 3.15 2.54
C LEU A 90 -11.11 2.25 2.70
N THR A 91 -10.67 1.61 1.61
CA THR A 91 -9.60 0.62 1.66
C THR A 91 -8.28 1.14 1.11
N PHE A 92 -7.20 0.84 1.80
CA PHE A 92 -5.84 1.16 1.39
C PHE A 92 -5.00 -0.12 1.25
N ALA A 93 -4.62 -0.43 0.02
CA ALA A 93 -3.79 -1.59 -0.32
C ALA A 93 -2.27 -1.29 -0.31
N SER A 94 -1.87 -0.05 -0.03
CA SER A 94 -0.46 0.33 0.09
C SER A 94 -0.28 1.67 0.80
N ALA A 95 0.89 1.87 1.40
CA ALA A 95 1.28 3.16 1.98
C ALA A 95 1.36 4.29 0.94
N SER A 96 1.79 3.99 -0.29
CA SER A 96 1.79 4.97 -1.38
C SER A 96 0.38 5.38 -1.80
N GLY A 97 -0.58 4.47 -1.74
CA GLY A 97 -1.99 4.77 -1.97
C GLY A 97 -2.56 5.73 -0.91
N VAL A 98 -2.19 5.55 0.36
CA VAL A 98 -2.56 6.49 1.43
C VAL A 98 -2.04 7.89 1.11
N ARG A 99 -0.75 8.04 0.83
CA ARG A 99 -0.16 9.33 0.50
C ARG A 99 -0.85 10.00 -0.68
N ALA A 100 -0.96 9.28 -1.80
CA ALA A 100 -1.58 9.81 -3.01
C ALA A 100 -3.03 10.25 -2.79
N TYR A 101 -3.79 9.50 -1.98
CA TYR A 101 -5.17 9.84 -1.63
C TYR A 101 -5.24 11.15 -0.86
N PHE A 102 -4.47 11.30 0.24
CA PHE A 102 -4.55 12.49 1.08
C PHE A 102 -3.93 13.72 0.42
N GLU A 103 -2.82 13.59 -0.32
CA GLU A 103 -2.27 14.66 -1.15
C GLU A 103 -3.32 15.21 -2.14
N ARG A 104 -4.12 14.31 -2.71
CA ARG A 104 -5.21 14.72 -3.59
C ARG A 104 -6.34 15.40 -2.81
N MET A 105 -6.73 14.87 -1.66
CA MET A 105 -7.79 15.48 -0.82
C MET A 105 -7.39 16.88 -0.33
N ASP A 106 -6.14 17.10 -0.03
CA ASP A 106 -5.61 18.44 0.30
C ASP A 106 -5.81 19.44 -0.84
N SER A 107 -5.79 18.96 -2.09
CA SER A 107 -5.98 19.81 -3.27
C SER A 107 -7.43 20.06 -3.65
N ILE A 108 -8.34 19.12 -3.42
CA ILE A 108 -9.75 19.19 -3.86
C ILE A 108 -10.76 19.27 -2.72
N GLY A 109 -10.30 19.12 -1.47
CA GLY A 109 -11.14 19.05 -0.26
C GLY A 109 -11.54 17.64 0.13
N MET A 110 -11.74 17.43 1.43
CA MET A 110 -12.19 16.16 1.98
C MET A 110 -13.65 15.90 1.64
N PRO A 111 -14.01 14.69 1.18
CA PRO A 111 -15.40 14.35 0.91
C PRO A 111 -16.20 14.26 2.22
N SER A 112 -17.48 14.61 2.15
CA SER A 112 -18.37 14.68 3.31
C SER A 112 -18.64 13.34 4.00
N TRP A 113 -18.49 12.22 3.27
CA TRP A 113 -18.67 10.86 3.79
C TRP A 113 -17.44 10.32 4.54
N LEU A 114 -16.27 10.97 4.40
CA LEU A 114 -15.02 10.47 4.96
C LEU A 114 -15.05 10.26 6.49
N PRO A 115 -15.67 11.13 7.30
CA PRO A 115 -15.76 10.95 8.75
C PRO A 115 -16.52 9.69 9.16
N ASP A 116 -17.48 9.23 8.36
CA ASP A 116 -18.33 8.08 8.65
C ASP A 116 -17.75 6.77 8.11
N ALA A 117 -16.87 6.85 7.10
CA ALA A 117 -16.24 5.69 6.48
C ALA A 117 -15.18 5.04 7.38
N LYS A 118 -15.22 3.71 7.49
CA LYS A 118 -14.21 2.95 8.20
C LYS A 118 -12.99 2.73 7.33
N MET A 119 -11.83 3.21 7.77
CA MET A 119 -10.57 3.06 7.05
C MET A 119 -9.97 1.69 7.29
N VAL A 120 -9.73 0.94 6.22
CA VAL A 120 -9.22 -0.43 6.23
C VAL A 120 -7.87 -0.49 5.54
N CYS A 121 -6.86 -1.00 6.25
CA CYS A 121 -5.50 -1.12 5.73
C CYS A 121 -5.13 -2.58 5.49
N ILE A 122 -4.41 -2.86 4.39
CA ILE A 122 -3.93 -4.19 4.04
C ILE A 122 -2.91 -4.74 5.04
N GLY A 123 -2.31 -3.88 5.86
CA GLY A 123 -1.32 -4.28 6.88
C GLY A 123 -0.73 -3.08 7.61
N ASP A 124 0.16 -3.38 8.57
CA ASP A 124 0.70 -2.41 9.54
C ASP A 124 1.48 -1.25 8.90
N ILE A 125 2.21 -1.51 7.81
CA ILE A 125 2.96 -0.45 7.12
C ILE A 125 2.01 0.60 6.53
N THR A 126 0.88 0.14 5.98
CA THR A 126 -0.17 1.00 5.42
C THR A 126 -0.91 1.73 6.53
N ALA A 127 -1.19 1.06 7.66
CA ALA A 127 -1.83 1.65 8.83
C ALA A 127 -0.97 2.77 9.45
N ARG A 128 0.35 2.54 9.60
CA ARG A 128 1.28 3.58 10.08
C ARG A 128 1.37 4.79 9.16
N GLU A 129 1.28 4.58 7.85
CA GLU A 129 1.24 5.70 6.91
C GLU A 129 -0.06 6.50 7.02
N LEU A 130 -1.18 5.81 7.25
CA LEU A 130 -2.47 6.44 7.53
C LEU A 130 -2.42 7.29 8.81
N GLU A 131 -1.76 6.80 9.86
CA GLU A 131 -1.53 7.55 11.10
C GLU A 131 -0.68 8.81 10.87
N ARG A 132 0.36 8.73 10.03
CA ARG A 132 1.16 9.90 9.64
C ARG A 132 0.35 10.95 8.88
N SER A 133 -0.68 10.53 8.18
CA SER A 133 -1.62 11.43 7.49
C SER A 133 -2.70 11.98 8.43
N GLY A 134 -2.59 11.75 9.75
CA GLY A 134 -3.53 12.25 10.77
C GLY A 134 -4.80 11.42 10.95
N HIS A 135 -4.86 10.23 10.36
CA HIS A 135 -6.03 9.36 10.42
C HIS A 135 -5.68 8.02 11.06
N LYS A 136 -6.69 7.31 11.61
CA LYS A 136 -6.48 6.01 12.25
C LYS A 136 -7.13 4.90 11.43
N ALA A 137 -6.42 3.78 11.25
CA ALA A 137 -7.01 2.58 10.70
C ALA A 137 -8.06 2.01 11.68
N HIS A 138 -9.26 1.76 11.20
CA HIS A 138 -10.32 1.09 11.97
C HIS A 138 -10.11 -0.43 11.93
N ILE A 139 -9.58 -0.91 10.81
CA ILE A 139 -9.31 -2.32 10.56
C ILE A 139 -7.95 -2.43 9.88
N THR A 140 -7.11 -3.34 10.36
CA THR A 140 -5.86 -3.73 9.71
C THR A 140 -5.91 -5.23 9.46
N ALA A 141 -5.75 -5.64 8.19
CA ALA A 141 -5.75 -7.06 7.84
C ALA A 141 -4.53 -7.77 8.44
N SER A 142 -4.74 -9.00 8.91
CA SER A 142 -3.67 -9.85 9.45
C SER A 142 -2.84 -10.54 8.36
N SER A 143 -3.39 -10.62 7.14
CA SER A 143 -2.74 -11.22 5.98
C SER A 143 -2.56 -10.16 4.88
N TYR A 144 -1.31 -9.93 4.47
CA TYR A 144 -0.89 -8.81 3.60
C TYR A 144 -1.18 -9.05 2.10
N HIS A 145 -2.41 -9.46 1.77
CA HIS A 145 -2.89 -9.66 0.40
C HIS A 145 -4.37 -9.26 0.30
N ILE A 146 -4.86 -9.09 -0.91
CA ILE A 146 -6.23 -8.60 -1.16
C ILE A 146 -7.30 -9.51 -0.51
N GLY A 147 -7.12 -10.83 -0.56
CA GLY A 147 -8.03 -11.75 0.12
C GLY A 147 -8.11 -11.53 1.63
N GLY A 148 -6.97 -11.24 2.27
CA GLY A 148 -6.92 -10.91 3.70
C GLY A 148 -7.61 -9.57 4.02
N LEU A 149 -7.46 -8.58 3.15
CA LEU A 149 -8.16 -7.30 3.27
C LEU A 149 -9.67 -7.48 3.18
N VAL A 150 -10.14 -8.26 2.19
CA VAL A 150 -11.57 -8.57 2.01
C VAL A 150 -12.12 -9.34 3.22
N GLN A 151 -11.39 -10.35 3.70
CA GLN A 151 -11.82 -11.14 4.86
C GLN A 151 -11.96 -10.27 6.12
N ALA A 152 -11.02 -9.35 6.36
CA ALA A 152 -11.08 -8.42 7.49
C ALA A 152 -12.33 -7.51 7.45
N ILE A 153 -12.77 -7.10 6.26
CA ILE A 153 -14.02 -6.34 6.07
C ILE A 153 -15.24 -7.22 6.37
N ILE A 154 -15.27 -8.45 5.86
CA ILE A 154 -16.38 -9.40 6.08
C ILE A 154 -16.54 -9.68 7.57
N ASP A 155 -15.44 -9.98 8.27
CA ASP A 155 -15.44 -10.26 9.71
C ASP A 155 -15.96 -9.08 10.52
N HIS A 156 -15.52 -7.87 10.16
CA HIS A 156 -15.99 -6.64 10.81
C HIS A 156 -17.48 -6.40 10.56
N ALA A 157 -17.96 -6.58 9.34
CA ALA A 157 -19.37 -6.40 9.00
C ALA A 157 -20.28 -7.40 9.76
N ALA A 158 -19.85 -8.67 9.88
CA ALA A 158 -20.55 -9.69 10.64
C ALA A 158 -20.69 -9.33 12.13
N LEU A 159 -19.63 -8.80 12.74
CA LEU A 159 -19.64 -8.34 14.14
C LEU A 159 -20.55 -7.13 14.36
N SER A 160 -20.66 -6.26 13.38
CA SER A 160 -21.52 -5.07 13.43
C SER A 160 -23.01 -5.44 13.33
N SER A 161 -23.34 -6.44 12.48
CA SER A 161 -24.73 -6.91 12.30
C SER A 161 -25.26 -7.68 13.51
N SER A 162 -24.40 -8.26 14.35
CA SER A 162 -24.82 -9.02 15.55
C SER A 162 -25.10 -8.13 16.77
N LYS A 163 -24.90 -6.81 16.66
CA LYS A 163 -25.11 -5.84 17.75
C LYS A 163 -26.35 -4.97 17.58
N SER A 164 -27.12 -5.18 16.49
CA SER A 164 -28.43 -4.55 16.27
C SER A 164 -29.53 -5.53 16.61
#